data_005900a437f126516d911f1caa75c6a0
#
_entry.id   005900a437f126516d911f1caa75c6a0
#
_cell.length_a   1.000
_cell.length_b   1.000
_cell.length_c   1.000
_cell.angle_alpha   90.00
_cell.angle_beta   90.00
_cell.angle_gamma   90.00
#
_symmetry.space_group_name_H-M   'P 1'
#
loop_
_entity.id
_entity.type
_entity.pdbx_description
1 polymer ?
#
loop_
_entity_poly.entity_id
_entity_poly.type
_entity_poly.pdbx_seq_one_letter_code
_entity_poly.pdbx_strand_id
1 'polypeptide(L)'
;MAIGVYTYKWVTSNLLQMEKDMKSIAVILSGCGVFDGSEIHESVLTMLALSQNKAEVHYFSPNDFQPTVINHITGEEKAEKRNMMEEASRISRGKISPLSDAKAENFDAVIIPGGFGAAKNLCNFATKGVQCEINQQLLTFVQKMHQQKRPLGLMCIAPVMLPKMLNAPVKLTIGNDAKTAEMITEMGGIHINCPVDEIVVDDEYRVVTTPAYMLAESIAQAQVG
;
A
#
# COMPACT_ATOMS: atom_id res chain seq x y z
N MET A 1 25.73 -31.26 34.93
CA MET A 1 26.01 -30.64 33.61
C MET A 1 24.92 -30.85 32.55
N ALA A 2 23.65 -31.06 32.90
CA ALA A 2 22.58 -31.36 31.95
C ALA A 2 21.56 -30.20 31.76
N ILE A 3 21.57 -29.17 32.62
CA ILE A 3 20.55 -28.09 32.59
C ILE A 3 20.83 -27.07 31.48
N GLY A 4 22.06 -26.83 31.06
CA GLY A 4 22.40 -25.83 30.05
C GLY A 4 22.05 -26.21 28.60
N VAL A 5 21.98 -27.48 28.26
CA VAL A 5 21.71 -27.96 26.90
C VAL A 5 20.20 -27.96 26.58
N TYR A 6 19.37 -28.20 27.59
CA TYR A 6 17.90 -28.17 27.43
C TYR A 6 17.35 -26.76 27.31
N THR A 7 17.88 -25.80 28.07
CA THR A 7 17.51 -24.40 27.97
C THR A 7 17.88 -23.79 26.60
N TYR A 8 19.05 -24.12 26.07
CA TYR A 8 19.51 -23.62 24.78
C TYR A 8 18.66 -24.18 23.63
N LYS A 9 18.35 -25.48 23.63
CA LYS A 9 17.47 -26.10 22.62
C LYS A 9 16.05 -25.58 22.69
N TRP A 10 15.51 -25.33 23.88
CA TRP A 10 14.16 -24.79 24.04
C TRP A 10 14.09 -23.33 23.56
N VAL A 11 15.07 -22.49 23.89
CA VAL A 11 15.17 -21.10 23.43
C VAL A 11 15.34 -21.03 21.92
N THR A 12 16.23 -21.84 21.32
CA THR A 12 16.42 -21.87 19.86
C THR A 12 15.19 -22.41 19.13
N SER A 13 14.52 -23.44 19.65
CA SER A 13 13.29 -23.98 19.07
C SER A 13 12.13 -22.97 19.09
N ASN A 14 11.97 -22.25 20.23
CA ASN A 14 10.94 -21.20 20.33
C ASN A 14 11.26 -19.98 19.49
N LEU A 15 12.52 -19.55 19.39
CA LEU A 15 12.92 -18.47 18.49
C LEU A 15 12.66 -18.84 17.02
N LEU A 16 13.03 -20.04 16.59
CA LEU A 16 12.75 -20.55 15.25
C LEU A 16 11.24 -20.66 14.97
N GLN A 17 10.43 -21.03 15.97
CA GLN A 17 8.98 -21.08 15.85
C GLN A 17 8.38 -19.66 15.75
N MET A 18 8.88 -18.71 16.55
CA MET A 18 8.46 -17.30 16.48
C MET A 18 8.82 -16.67 15.15
N GLU A 19 10.01 -16.95 14.58
CA GLU A 19 10.38 -16.50 13.23
C GLU A 19 9.48 -17.12 12.14
N LYS A 20 9.08 -18.39 12.32
CA LYS A 20 8.20 -19.08 11.37
C LYS A 20 6.76 -18.56 11.38
N ASP A 21 6.32 -17.98 12.50
CA ASP A 21 4.97 -17.41 12.66
C ASP A 21 4.89 -15.93 12.30
N MET A 22 6.04 -15.25 12.15
CA MET A 22 6.12 -13.83 11.81
C MET A 22 5.74 -13.63 10.33
N LYS A 23 4.74 -12.80 10.08
CA LYS A 23 4.25 -12.50 8.73
C LYS A 23 5.16 -11.50 8.03
N SER A 24 5.53 -11.81 6.79
CA SER A 24 6.34 -10.94 5.95
C SER A 24 5.43 -10.11 5.04
N ILE A 25 5.48 -8.79 5.18
CA ILE A 25 4.57 -7.85 4.52
C ILE A 25 5.35 -6.92 3.60
N ALA A 26 4.96 -6.86 2.34
CA ALA A 26 5.43 -5.85 1.41
C ALA A 26 4.61 -4.56 1.57
N VAL A 27 5.27 -3.43 1.72
CA VAL A 27 4.64 -2.10 1.68
C VAL A 27 5.17 -1.36 0.46
N ILE A 28 4.25 -0.98 -0.44
CA ILE A 28 4.62 -0.30 -1.68
C ILE A 28 4.39 1.20 -1.51
N LEU A 29 5.46 1.97 -1.59
CA LEU A 29 5.45 3.42 -1.50
C LEU A 29 5.61 4.06 -2.88
N SER A 30 5.10 5.29 -3.03
CA SER A 30 5.03 6.01 -4.29
C SER A 30 5.69 7.40 -4.26
N GLY A 31 6.74 7.56 -3.47
CA GLY A 31 7.33 8.86 -3.12
C GLY A 31 7.00 9.27 -1.69
N CYS A 32 7.09 10.57 -1.34
CA CYS A 32 6.88 11.09 0.00
C CYS A 32 6.13 12.42 -0.03
N GLY A 33 4.88 12.42 0.40
CA GLY A 33 4.01 13.60 0.48
C GLY A 33 2.68 13.41 -0.24
N VAL A 34 1.61 13.95 0.35
CA VAL A 34 0.24 13.70 -0.11
C VAL A 34 -0.02 14.12 -1.56
N PHE A 35 0.61 15.21 -2.05
CA PHE A 35 0.27 15.78 -3.37
C PHE A 35 1.02 15.13 -4.55
N ASP A 36 2.15 14.47 -4.29
CA ASP A 36 3.00 13.90 -5.35
C ASP A 36 3.68 12.57 -4.97
N GLY A 37 3.36 12.00 -3.80
CA GLY A 37 3.93 10.76 -3.28
C GLY A 37 2.94 10.00 -2.41
N SER A 38 3.47 9.09 -1.57
CA SER A 38 2.69 8.43 -0.53
C SER A 38 2.27 9.42 0.54
N GLU A 39 1.02 9.29 1.02
CA GLU A 39 0.55 10.02 2.19
C GLU A 39 1.37 9.58 3.41
N ILE A 40 1.98 10.57 4.11
CA ILE A 40 2.98 10.28 5.15
C ILE A 40 2.31 9.67 6.39
N HIS A 41 1.19 10.20 6.83
CA HIS A 41 0.49 9.70 8.02
C HIS A 41 -0.03 8.28 7.80
N GLU A 42 -0.68 8.01 6.67
CA GLU A 42 -1.14 6.66 6.31
C GLU A 42 0.01 5.66 6.27
N SER A 43 1.13 6.05 5.67
CA SER A 43 2.33 5.23 5.63
C SER A 43 2.87 4.94 7.03
N VAL A 44 2.97 5.95 7.90
CA VAL A 44 3.48 5.81 9.27
C VAL A 44 2.52 5.02 10.15
N LEU A 45 1.21 5.24 10.03
CA LEU A 45 0.19 4.46 10.75
C LEU A 45 0.21 2.99 10.33
N THR A 46 0.35 2.70 9.04
CA THR A 46 0.57 1.35 8.51
C THR A 46 1.81 0.71 9.15
N MET A 47 2.94 1.42 9.16
CA MET A 47 4.19 0.95 9.77
C MET A 47 4.01 0.66 11.26
N LEU A 48 3.30 1.54 11.99
CA LEU A 48 3.01 1.38 13.40
C LEU A 48 2.16 0.13 13.66
N ALA A 49 1.06 -0.02 12.92
CA ALA A 49 0.16 -1.17 13.06
C ALA A 49 0.88 -2.49 12.76
N LEU A 50 1.69 -2.55 11.71
CA LEU A 50 2.48 -3.73 11.36
C LEU A 50 3.53 -4.06 12.44
N SER A 51 4.21 -3.05 12.97
CA SER A 51 5.17 -3.21 14.06
C SER A 51 4.53 -3.71 15.36
N GLN A 52 3.36 -3.16 15.72
CA GLN A 52 2.59 -3.61 16.90
C GLN A 52 2.13 -5.07 16.75
N ASN A 53 1.84 -5.51 15.53
CA ASN A 53 1.48 -6.89 15.21
C ASN A 53 2.69 -7.79 14.93
N LYS A 54 3.92 -7.32 15.18
CA LYS A 54 5.17 -8.08 15.02
C LYS A 54 5.38 -8.62 13.60
N ALA A 55 4.90 -7.91 12.58
CA ALA A 55 5.15 -8.27 11.19
C ALA A 55 6.58 -7.88 10.78
N GLU A 56 7.18 -8.67 9.93
CA GLU A 56 8.39 -8.30 9.20
C GLU A 56 7.99 -7.45 8.00
N VAL A 57 8.52 -6.22 7.91
CA VAL A 57 8.08 -5.25 6.90
C VAL A 57 9.20 -4.96 5.91
N HIS A 58 8.88 -5.09 4.63
CA HIS A 58 9.77 -4.77 3.51
C HIS A 58 9.16 -3.67 2.66
N TYR A 59 9.92 -2.60 2.43
CA TYR A 59 9.46 -1.45 1.66
C TYR A 59 9.99 -1.50 0.25
N PHE A 60 9.11 -1.18 -0.70
CA PHE A 60 9.41 -1.12 -2.11
C PHE A 60 8.85 0.14 -2.75
N SER A 61 9.51 0.61 -3.80
CA SER A 61 9.01 1.69 -4.66
C SER A 61 9.55 1.51 -6.07
N PRO A 62 8.82 1.93 -7.11
CA PRO A 62 9.43 2.08 -8.42
C PRO A 62 10.66 2.99 -8.34
N ASN A 63 11.77 2.56 -8.94
CA ASN A 63 12.99 3.37 -9.04
C ASN A 63 12.95 4.19 -10.33
N ASP A 64 12.09 5.20 -10.36
CA ASP A 64 11.86 6.07 -11.51
C ASP A 64 11.53 7.50 -11.05
N PHE A 65 11.51 8.45 -11.97
CA PHE A 65 11.14 9.82 -11.65
C PHE A 65 9.63 9.98 -11.47
N GLN A 66 9.25 10.82 -10.47
CA GLN A 66 7.87 11.25 -10.32
C GLN A 66 7.45 12.06 -11.55
N PRO A 67 6.23 11.85 -12.08
CA PRO A 67 5.72 12.64 -13.21
C PRO A 67 5.62 14.13 -12.89
N THR A 68 5.28 14.47 -11.64
CA THR A 68 5.19 15.85 -11.15
C THR A 68 5.79 15.95 -9.75
N VAL A 69 6.33 17.11 -9.43
CA VAL A 69 6.80 17.48 -8.09
C VAL A 69 6.00 18.69 -7.61
N ILE A 70 5.39 18.59 -6.45
CA ILE A 70 4.47 19.61 -5.93
C ILE A 70 5.07 20.29 -4.69
N ASN A 71 5.04 21.60 -4.65
CA ASN A 71 5.28 22.34 -3.43
C ASN A 71 4.08 22.18 -2.49
N HIS A 72 4.24 21.47 -1.40
CA HIS A 72 3.15 21.17 -0.45
C HIS A 72 2.64 22.39 0.33
N ILE A 73 3.34 23.55 0.29
CA ILE A 73 2.86 24.79 0.90
C ILE A 73 1.93 25.52 -0.06
N THR A 74 2.29 25.60 -1.35
CA THR A 74 1.55 26.40 -2.34
C THR A 74 0.59 25.56 -3.19
N GLY A 75 0.79 24.25 -3.25
CA GLY A 75 0.07 23.35 -4.15
C GLY A 75 0.53 23.43 -5.61
N GLU A 76 1.56 24.24 -5.91
CA GLU A 76 2.02 24.47 -7.27
C GLU A 76 3.08 23.44 -7.70
N GLU A 77 3.09 23.12 -8.98
CA GLU A 77 4.11 22.27 -9.57
C GLU A 77 5.47 22.99 -9.62
N LYS A 78 6.53 22.27 -9.27
CA LYS A 78 7.91 22.72 -9.34
C LYS A 78 8.62 22.12 -10.55
N ALA A 79 9.39 22.95 -11.23
CA ALA A 79 10.24 22.54 -12.36
C ALA A 79 11.51 21.82 -11.85
N GLU A 80 11.35 20.72 -11.11
CA GLU A 80 12.44 19.86 -10.64
C GLU A 80 12.09 18.40 -10.87
N LYS A 81 13.08 17.52 -10.79
CA LYS A 81 12.89 16.07 -10.89
C LYS A 81 13.23 15.42 -9.56
N ARG A 82 12.37 14.51 -9.10
CA ARG A 82 12.61 13.67 -7.91
C ARG A 82 12.43 12.22 -8.26
N ASN A 83 13.34 11.39 -7.77
CA ASN A 83 13.21 9.94 -7.87
C ASN A 83 12.23 9.45 -6.81
N MET A 84 11.24 8.69 -7.24
CA MET A 84 10.15 8.19 -6.40
C MET A 84 10.66 7.34 -5.22
N MET A 85 11.62 6.44 -5.48
CA MET A 85 12.19 5.58 -4.45
C MET A 85 13.06 6.36 -3.47
N GLU A 86 13.84 7.34 -3.95
CA GLU A 86 14.64 8.21 -3.07
C GLU A 86 13.75 9.01 -2.13
N GLU A 87 12.65 9.58 -2.62
CA GLU A 87 11.68 10.28 -1.78
C GLU A 87 10.99 9.32 -0.80
N ALA A 88 10.52 8.15 -1.26
CA ALA A 88 9.91 7.12 -0.42
C ALA A 88 10.85 6.62 0.69
N SER A 89 12.16 6.64 0.45
CA SER A 89 13.17 6.25 1.43
C SER A 89 13.17 7.10 2.70
N ARG A 90 12.64 8.32 2.63
CA ARG A 90 12.47 9.22 3.79
C ARG A 90 11.48 8.63 4.79
N ILE A 91 10.40 8.01 4.30
CA ILE A 91 9.38 7.35 5.13
C ILE A 91 9.96 6.08 5.76
N SER A 92 10.64 5.25 4.96
CA SER A 92 11.20 3.97 5.41
C SER A 92 12.57 4.09 6.10
N ARG A 93 13.06 5.31 6.33
CA ARG A 93 14.37 5.59 6.96
C ARG A 93 15.53 4.93 6.22
N GLY A 94 15.50 5.00 4.89
CA GLY A 94 16.52 4.44 4.00
C GLY A 94 16.41 2.94 3.75
N LYS A 95 15.49 2.23 4.41
CA LYS A 95 15.28 0.78 4.22
C LYS A 95 14.23 0.54 3.13
N ILE A 96 14.62 0.64 1.89
CA ILE A 96 13.74 0.45 0.74
C ILE A 96 14.51 -0.21 -0.41
N SER A 97 13.82 -1.00 -1.22
CA SER A 97 14.36 -1.65 -2.41
C SER A 97 13.56 -1.27 -3.65
N PRO A 98 14.14 -1.37 -4.85
CA PRO A 98 13.39 -1.21 -6.09
C PRO A 98 12.24 -2.22 -6.16
N LEU A 99 11.07 -1.78 -6.64
CA LEU A 99 9.90 -2.67 -6.80
C LEU A 99 10.18 -3.82 -7.78
N SER A 100 11.08 -3.63 -8.73
CA SER A 100 11.56 -4.69 -9.63
C SER A 100 12.16 -5.89 -8.91
N ASP A 101 12.69 -5.70 -7.70
CA ASP A 101 13.35 -6.75 -6.93
C ASP A 101 12.37 -7.50 -6.02
N ALA A 102 11.13 -7.00 -5.90
CA ALA A 102 10.10 -7.63 -5.08
C ALA A 102 9.65 -8.98 -5.68
N LYS A 103 9.77 -10.04 -4.89
CA LYS A 103 9.36 -11.39 -5.24
C LYS A 103 8.13 -11.77 -4.44
N ALA A 104 7.00 -11.94 -5.12
CA ALA A 104 5.70 -12.19 -4.47
C ALA A 104 5.70 -13.42 -3.55
N GLU A 105 6.51 -14.44 -3.88
CA GLU A 105 6.65 -15.66 -3.08
C GLU A 105 7.22 -15.43 -1.67
N ASN A 106 7.87 -14.28 -1.44
CA ASN A 106 8.48 -13.96 -0.15
C ASN A 106 7.52 -13.26 0.82
N PHE A 107 6.30 -12.93 0.38
CA PHE A 107 5.39 -12.11 1.18
C PHE A 107 4.06 -12.79 1.46
N ASP A 108 3.57 -12.60 2.69
CA ASP A 108 2.25 -13.07 3.12
C ASP A 108 1.13 -12.11 2.73
N ALA A 109 1.43 -10.81 2.58
CA ALA A 109 0.48 -9.79 2.13
C ALA A 109 1.22 -8.59 1.52
N VAL A 110 0.48 -7.73 0.82
CA VAL A 110 0.96 -6.42 0.36
C VAL A 110 0.03 -5.30 0.81
N ILE A 111 0.61 -4.16 1.20
CA ILE A 111 -0.14 -2.95 1.57
C ILE A 111 0.35 -1.79 0.70
N ILE A 112 -0.60 -1.00 0.22
CA ILE A 112 -0.34 0.20 -0.59
C ILE A 112 -1.03 1.39 0.09
N PRO A 113 -0.29 2.25 0.79
CA PRO A 113 -0.81 3.52 1.30
C PRO A 113 -1.27 4.44 0.18
N GLY A 114 -2.13 5.41 0.52
CA GLY A 114 -2.61 6.38 -0.44
C GLY A 114 -1.66 7.55 -0.67
N GLY A 115 -2.25 8.72 -0.85
CA GLY A 115 -1.61 9.91 -1.39
C GLY A 115 -1.74 9.98 -2.92
N PHE A 116 -1.62 11.17 -3.48
CA PHE A 116 -1.75 11.33 -4.93
C PHE A 116 -0.65 10.60 -5.73
N GLY A 117 0.46 10.21 -5.09
CA GLY A 117 1.45 9.34 -5.71
C GLY A 117 0.89 7.97 -6.12
N ALA A 118 -0.09 7.42 -5.40
CA ALA A 118 -0.77 6.20 -5.83
C ALA A 118 -1.48 6.40 -7.18
N ALA A 119 -2.13 7.55 -7.38
CA ALA A 119 -2.89 7.88 -8.58
C ALA A 119 -2.07 8.54 -9.70
N LYS A 120 -0.84 8.99 -9.43
CA LYS A 120 0.05 9.68 -10.40
C LYS A 120 1.29 8.87 -10.76
N ASN A 121 1.86 8.12 -9.79
CA ASN A 121 3.17 7.46 -9.89
C ASN A 121 3.02 5.94 -10.03
N LEU A 122 2.10 5.31 -9.27
CA LEU A 122 1.81 3.87 -9.39
C LEU A 122 0.82 3.56 -10.52
N CYS A 123 0.09 4.55 -10.95
CA CYS A 123 -0.73 4.56 -12.17
C CYS A 123 -0.85 6.01 -12.67
N ASN A 124 -1.58 6.22 -13.76
CA ASN A 124 -1.87 7.55 -14.28
C ASN A 124 -3.36 7.94 -14.16
N PHE A 125 -4.06 7.39 -13.14
CA PHE A 125 -5.50 7.63 -12.91
C PHE A 125 -5.82 9.13 -12.74
N ALA A 126 -4.97 9.89 -12.05
CA ALA A 126 -5.19 11.32 -11.83
C ALA A 126 -5.29 12.13 -13.14
N THR A 127 -4.72 11.64 -14.25
CA THR A 127 -4.72 12.31 -15.55
C THR A 127 -5.57 11.61 -16.61
N LYS A 128 -5.71 10.29 -16.54
CA LYS A 128 -6.39 9.45 -17.53
C LYS A 128 -7.74 8.91 -17.07
N GLY A 129 -8.09 9.08 -15.78
CA GLY A 129 -9.33 8.55 -15.21
C GLY A 129 -9.49 7.06 -15.50
N VAL A 130 -10.63 6.66 -16.02
CA VAL A 130 -10.96 5.26 -16.34
C VAL A 130 -10.07 4.61 -17.40
N GLN A 131 -9.37 5.41 -18.21
CA GLN A 131 -8.38 4.92 -19.18
C GLN A 131 -6.97 4.77 -18.59
N CYS A 132 -6.87 4.77 -17.26
CA CYS A 132 -5.57 4.67 -16.60
C CYS A 132 -4.85 3.36 -16.89
N GLU A 133 -3.53 3.46 -16.83
CA GLU A 133 -2.59 2.36 -16.91
C GLU A 133 -1.84 2.23 -15.58
N ILE A 134 -1.62 0.99 -15.15
CA ILE A 134 -0.89 0.69 -13.92
C ILE A 134 0.61 0.55 -14.23
N ASN A 135 1.47 1.04 -13.35
CA ASN A 135 2.90 0.78 -13.43
C ASN A 135 3.15 -0.73 -13.59
N GLN A 136 3.91 -1.10 -14.61
CA GLN A 136 4.06 -2.50 -15.03
C GLN A 136 4.70 -3.38 -13.95
N GLN A 137 5.63 -2.83 -13.15
CA GLN A 137 6.27 -3.56 -12.07
C GLN A 137 5.24 -3.85 -10.96
N LEU A 138 4.44 -2.84 -10.59
CA LEU A 138 3.36 -3.00 -9.61
C LEU A 138 2.33 -4.02 -10.09
N LEU A 139 1.88 -3.89 -11.34
CA LEU A 139 0.88 -4.80 -11.92
C LEU A 139 1.37 -6.25 -11.85
N THR A 140 2.59 -6.49 -12.29
CA THR A 140 3.18 -7.83 -12.27
C THR A 140 3.30 -8.40 -10.86
N PHE A 141 3.74 -7.58 -9.90
CA PHE A 141 3.88 -7.99 -8.51
C PHE A 141 2.52 -8.32 -7.87
N VAL A 142 1.54 -7.41 -7.98
CA VAL A 142 0.20 -7.59 -7.39
C VAL A 142 -0.54 -8.76 -8.00
N GLN A 143 -0.45 -8.97 -9.32
CA GLN A 143 -1.05 -10.13 -9.97
C GLN A 143 -0.46 -11.46 -9.47
N LYS A 144 0.85 -11.53 -9.22
CA LYS A 144 1.48 -12.71 -8.62
C LYS A 144 1.02 -12.93 -7.18
N MET A 145 0.94 -11.87 -6.36
CA MET A 145 0.38 -11.95 -5.00
C MET A 145 -1.06 -12.49 -5.03
N HIS A 146 -1.89 -11.96 -5.92
CA HIS A 146 -3.28 -12.41 -6.08
C HIS A 146 -3.38 -13.87 -6.53
N GLN A 147 -2.59 -14.30 -7.52
CA GLN A 147 -2.52 -15.70 -7.96
C GLN A 147 -2.15 -16.66 -6.83
N GLN A 148 -1.30 -16.22 -5.91
CA GLN A 148 -0.92 -16.96 -4.71
C GLN A 148 -1.94 -16.83 -3.57
N LYS A 149 -3.08 -16.17 -3.82
CA LYS A 149 -4.13 -15.90 -2.83
C LYS A 149 -3.63 -15.15 -1.59
N ARG A 150 -2.67 -14.25 -1.78
CA ARG A 150 -2.16 -13.37 -0.72
C ARG A 150 -3.04 -12.15 -0.58
N PRO A 151 -3.36 -11.69 0.64
CA PRO A 151 -4.15 -10.49 0.87
C PRO A 151 -3.52 -9.21 0.30
N LEU A 152 -4.38 -8.32 -0.18
CA LEU A 152 -4.04 -7.01 -0.71
C LEU A 152 -4.74 -5.94 0.14
N GLY A 153 -3.99 -5.07 0.80
CA GLY A 153 -4.50 -3.93 1.58
C GLY A 153 -4.25 -2.62 0.83
N LEU A 154 -5.29 -1.84 0.55
CA LEU A 154 -5.15 -0.53 -0.08
C LEU A 154 -6.01 0.51 0.66
N MET A 155 -5.54 1.75 0.71
CA MET A 155 -6.26 2.80 1.43
C MET A 155 -6.30 4.12 0.64
N CYS A 156 -7.19 5.01 1.06
CA CYS A 156 -7.38 6.34 0.50
C CYS A 156 -7.75 6.27 -0.98
N ILE A 157 -6.92 6.84 -1.87
CA ILE A 157 -7.13 6.80 -3.33
C ILE A 157 -6.56 5.53 -3.99
N ALA A 158 -5.64 4.81 -3.32
CA ALA A 158 -4.97 3.65 -3.91
C ALA A 158 -5.93 2.55 -4.41
N PRO A 159 -7.10 2.29 -3.79
CA PRO A 159 -8.05 1.29 -4.26
C PRO A 159 -8.56 1.48 -5.70
N VAL A 160 -8.48 2.69 -6.27
CA VAL A 160 -8.88 2.93 -7.68
C VAL A 160 -8.11 2.05 -8.69
N MET A 161 -6.94 1.54 -8.30
CA MET A 161 -6.13 0.67 -9.15
C MET A 161 -6.65 -0.78 -9.23
N LEU A 162 -7.40 -1.23 -8.23
CA LEU A 162 -7.79 -2.64 -8.06
C LEU A 162 -8.52 -3.24 -9.27
N PRO A 163 -9.55 -2.57 -9.88
CA PRO A 163 -10.25 -3.14 -11.03
C PRO A 163 -9.31 -3.44 -12.19
N LYS A 164 -8.34 -2.56 -12.45
CA LYS A 164 -7.34 -2.75 -13.52
C LYS A 164 -6.27 -3.77 -13.15
N MET A 165 -5.83 -3.83 -11.88
CA MET A 165 -4.82 -4.77 -11.44
C MET A 165 -5.32 -6.22 -11.44
N LEU A 166 -6.57 -6.44 -11.01
CA LEU A 166 -7.14 -7.78 -10.88
C LEU A 166 -7.97 -8.20 -12.10
N ASN A 167 -8.37 -7.24 -12.95
CA ASN A 167 -9.30 -7.44 -14.07
C ASN A 167 -10.56 -8.20 -13.61
N ALA A 168 -11.17 -7.76 -12.50
CA ALA A 168 -12.24 -8.46 -11.81
C ALA A 168 -13.20 -7.46 -11.11
N PRO A 169 -14.46 -7.86 -10.85
CA PRO A 169 -15.45 -7.04 -10.17
C PRO A 169 -15.22 -7.01 -8.65
N VAL A 170 -14.02 -6.59 -8.23
CA VAL A 170 -13.62 -6.54 -6.82
C VAL A 170 -14.41 -5.48 -6.05
N LYS A 171 -14.87 -5.84 -4.83
CA LYS A 171 -15.48 -4.91 -3.89
C LYS A 171 -14.40 -4.08 -3.23
N LEU A 172 -14.59 -2.76 -3.23
CA LEU A 172 -13.62 -1.83 -2.66
C LEU A 172 -14.28 -0.52 -2.21
N THR A 173 -13.58 0.26 -1.43
CA THR A 173 -13.97 1.62 -1.09
C THR A 173 -12.84 2.62 -1.29
N ILE A 174 -13.24 3.87 -1.58
CA ILE A 174 -12.46 5.10 -1.41
C ILE A 174 -13.21 6.10 -0.51
N GLY A 175 -14.19 5.63 0.25
CA GLY A 175 -15.07 6.46 1.05
C GLY A 175 -16.42 6.69 0.36
N ASN A 176 -16.76 7.94 0.05
CA ASN A 176 -18.08 8.32 -0.48
C ASN A 176 -18.05 9.33 -1.63
N ASP A 177 -16.90 9.58 -2.24
CA ASP A 177 -16.81 10.47 -3.40
C ASP A 177 -17.50 9.84 -4.61
N ALA A 178 -18.66 10.40 -4.98
CA ALA A 178 -19.53 9.84 -6.01
C ALA A 178 -18.85 9.77 -7.39
N LYS A 179 -18.04 10.77 -7.73
CA LYS A 179 -17.37 10.82 -9.04
C LYS A 179 -16.30 9.73 -9.16
N THR A 180 -15.51 9.53 -8.14
CA THR A 180 -14.50 8.45 -8.12
C THR A 180 -15.17 7.08 -8.08
N ALA A 181 -16.27 6.93 -7.33
CA ALA A 181 -17.05 5.70 -7.27
C ALA A 181 -17.63 5.31 -8.64
N GLU A 182 -18.15 6.28 -9.41
CA GLU A 182 -18.63 6.07 -10.78
C GLU A 182 -17.49 5.59 -11.70
N MET A 183 -16.32 6.23 -11.64
CA MET A 183 -15.15 5.80 -12.42
C MET A 183 -14.68 4.39 -12.05
N ILE A 184 -14.70 4.01 -10.75
CA ILE A 184 -14.39 2.65 -10.31
C ILE A 184 -15.36 1.64 -10.94
N THR A 185 -16.65 1.97 -10.94
CA THR A 185 -17.69 1.13 -11.54
C THR A 185 -17.49 0.99 -13.05
N GLU A 186 -17.17 2.07 -13.75
CA GLU A 186 -16.86 2.04 -15.18
C GLU A 186 -15.62 1.17 -15.49
N MET A 187 -14.64 1.12 -14.59
CA MET A 187 -13.49 0.23 -14.69
C MET A 187 -13.79 -1.23 -14.33
N GLY A 188 -15.04 -1.55 -13.93
CA GLY A 188 -15.49 -2.90 -13.59
C GLY A 188 -15.38 -3.28 -12.12
N GLY A 189 -15.05 -2.36 -11.23
CA GLY A 189 -15.06 -2.58 -9.78
C GLY A 189 -16.45 -2.39 -9.17
N ILE A 190 -16.61 -2.84 -7.91
CA ILE A 190 -17.83 -2.65 -7.12
C ILE A 190 -17.51 -1.73 -5.96
N HIS A 191 -17.83 -0.44 -6.12
CA HIS A 191 -17.62 0.53 -5.03
C HIS A 191 -18.65 0.37 -3.92
N ILE A 192 -18.19 0.37 -2.68
CA ILE A 192 -19.01 0.36 -1.47
C ILE A 192 -18.76 1.65 -0.69
N ASN A 193 -19.81 2.42 -0.42
CA ASN A 193 -19.70 3.57 0.49
C ASN A 193 -19.31 3.08 1.87
N CYS A 194 -18.31 3.72 2.47
CA CYS A 194 -17.73 3.30 3.73
C CYS A 194 -17.39 4.53 4.58
N PRO A 195 -17.80 4.60 5.86
CA PRO A 195 -17.36 5.67 6.76
C PRO A 195 -15.87 5.55 7.09
N VAL A 196 -15.32 6.60 7.70
CA VAL A 196 -13.86 6.72 7.94
C VAL A 196 -13.28 5.67 8.88
N ASP A 197 -14.11 5.14 9.78
CA ASP A 197 -13.77 4.20 10.85
C ASP A 197 -14.09 2.73 10.50
N GLU A 198 -14.44 2.48 9.23
CA GLU A 198 -14.76 1.14 8.75
C GLU A 198 -13.86 0.74 7.57
N ILE A 199 -13.94 -0.54 7.22
CA ILE A 199 -13.23 -1.16 6.10
C ILE A 199 -14.20 -1.91 5.19
N VAL A 200 -13.82 -2.08 3.92
CA VAL A 200 -14.50 -3.00 3.00
C VAL A 200 -13.59 -4.20 2.76
N VAL A 201 -14.14 -5.39 2.98
CA VAL A 201 -13.45 -6.67 2.74
C VAL A 201 -14.09 -7.38 1.57
N ASP A 202 -13.28 -7.79 0.62
CA ASP A 202 -13.64 -8.75 -0.43
C ASP A 202 -12.95 -10.09 -0.16
N ASP A 203 -13.69 -11.04 0.39
CA ASP A 203 -13.16 -12.37 0.74
C ASP A 203 -12.80 -13.20 -0.50
N GLU A 204 -13.51 -13.02 -1.61
CA GLU A 204 -13.26 -13.73 -2.85
C GLU A 204 -11.91 -13.37 -3.45
N TYR A 205 -11.64 -12.05 -3.53
CA TYR A 205 -10.39 -11.52 -4.07
C TYR A 205 -9.32 -11.26 -3.01
N ARG A 206 -9.65 -11.47 -1.72
CA ARG A 206 -8.77 -11.22 -0.55
C ARG A 206 -8.25 -9.78 -0.54
N VAL A 207 -9.14 -8.86 -0.73
CA VAL A 207 -8.87 -7.42 -0.73
C VAL A 207 -9.46 -6.77 0.50
N VAL A 208 -8.69 -5.88 1.13
CA VAL A 208 -9.15 -5.01 2.22
C VAL A 208 -8.88 -3.58 1.82
N THR A 209 -9.90 -2.73 1.93
CA THR A 209 -9.75 -1.29 1.63
C THR A 209 -10.40 -0.44 2.70
N THR A 210 -9.84 0.75 2.93
CA THR A 210 -10.35 1.75 3.87
C THR A 210 -10.26 3.15 3.26
N PRO A 211 -11.18 4.08 3.62
CA PRO A 211 -11.17 5.44 3.13
C PRO A 211 -9.96 6.26 3.56
N ALA A 212 -9.46 6.07 4.79
CA ALA A 212 -8.39 6.89 5.35
C ALA A 212 -8.59 8.40 5.08
N TYR A 213 -7.59 9.12 4.59
CA TYR A 213 -7.69 10.56 4.31
C TYR A 213 -8.58 10.97 3.11
N MET A 214 -9.27 10.04 2.46
CA MET A 214 -10.43 10.44 1.62
C MET A 214 -11.56 11.02 2.47
N LEU A 215 -11.65 10.64 3.76
CA LEU A 215 -12.70 11.09 4.69
C LEU A 215 -12.14 11.61 6.02
N ALA A 216 -10.95 11.19 6.44
CA ALA A 216 -10.37 11.56 7.73
C ALA A 216 -10.01 13.05 7.76
N GLU A 217 -10.40 13.74 8.82
CA GLU A 217 -10.07 15.14 9.10
C GLU A 217 -8.90 15.27 10.10
N SER A 218 -8.44 14.16 10.63
CA SER A 218 -7.32 14.10 11.58
C SER A 218 -6.59 12.77 11.49
N ILE A 219 -5.34 12.77 12.01
CA ILE A 219 -4.54 11.53 12.09
C ILE A 219 -5.21 10.48 13.00
N ALA A 220 -5.93 10.91 14.03
CA ALA A 220 -6.67 10.00 14.91
C ALA A 220 -7.81 9.29 14.17
N GLN A 221 -8.54 9.99 13.30
CA GLN A 221 -9.56 9.38 12.46
C GLN A 221 -8.96 8.45 11.40
N ALA A 222 -7.83 8.84 10.78
CA ALA A 222 -7.15 7.98 9.81
C ALA A 222 -6.61 6.68 10.45
N GLN A 223 -6.30 6.69 11.75
CA GLN A 223 -5.81 5.52 12.47
C GLN A 223 -6.89 4.45 12.70
N VAL A 224 -8.16 4.85 12.80
CA VAL A 224 -9.26 3.92 13.20
C VAL A 224 -9.65 3.00 12.04
N GLY A 225 -9.62 3.50 10.81
CA GLY A 225 -9.89 2.72 9.59
C GLY A 225 -8.63 2.00 9.11
#